data_aa1e0e4e7f64abe92e0f4639f1df90f3
#
_entry.id   aa1e0e4e7f64abe92e0f4639f1df90f3
#
_cell.length_a   1.000
_cell.length_b   1.000
_cell.length_c   1.000
_cell.angle_alpha   90.00
_cell.angle_beta   90.00
_cell.angle_gamma   90.00
#
_symmetry.space_group_name_H-M   'P 1'
#
loop_
_entity.id
_entity.type
_entity.pdbx_description
1 polymer ?
#
loop_
_entity_poly.entity_id
_entity_poly.type
_entity_poly.pdbx_seq_one_letter_code
_entity_poly.pdbx_strand_id
1 'polypeptide(L)'
;MMFTIILVSFTPLLIITLIAGYQYSVAYKQRVLAHLRELVLKHDRSVDTYLKEKVAEIQVLADVEGLERFRSEEGLEELHDFLVRRHGGDFVDLGLIDSRGIQVAYSGPFKLRDANYSDAEWFKAVKKRQVYISDVFLGLRGVPHFIIALRLDAEGKEWVLRTTLDFIAFNRLVEDIRIGETGLAFIINRNGDFQTTPRRDMTAEVPFLRKLVASTKEETKLVRGRATIDVKDNPATGRETIFVTSPIKNGDWLMVFQQDVSDAFSELDQARNLAIVVVLLGGIGITVMAYLMSRRMARKVEMSDLEKDMMNEQVIEAGKLASVGELAAGIAHEINNPVAIMVEEAGWIQDLLDEGLEVDDNHREVQRALTQIRTQGSRCKDITHKLLSFARKIDPTVKRVNLNELIQEMAALCEQRAKFANVRIETSLADNIPEVAASPSELQQVLLNLINNAIDAMEPGGGLLDIITRRDSVHVVVSISDTGCGIPKANLSRIFDPFFTTKPVGKGTGLGLSIIYGIVNKMGGEISVKSALDRGTVFIIRLPSAEMSGLGTAATLEDPGHAS
;
A
#
# COMPACT_ATOMS: atom_id res chain seq x y z
N MET A 1 -4.71 9.46 4.69
CA MET A 1 -3.50 8.94 5.32
C MET A 1 -3.45 7.42 5.41
N MET A 2 -4.40 6.72 6.08
CA MET A 2 -4.41 5.25 6.16
C MET A 2 -4.35 4.58 4.77
N PHE A 3 -5.20 5.02 3.83
CA PHE A 3 -5.23 4.51 2.46
C PHE A 3 -3.90 4.67 1.71
N THR A 4 -3.24 5.82 1.86
CA THR A 4 -1.93 6.07 1.24
C THR A 4 -0.83 5.18 1.80
N ILE A 5 -0.81 4.93 3.12
CA ILE A 5 0.15 4.02 3.75
C ILE A 5 -0.04 2.59 3.24
N ILE A 6 -1.29 2.11 3.19
CA ILE A 6 -1.61 0.78 2.66
C ILE A 6 -1.19 0.66 1.19
N LEU A 7 -1.55 1.63 0.36
CA LEU A 7 -1.22 1.63 -1.07
C LEU A 7 0.29 1.59 -1.30
N VAL A 8 1.05 2.47 -0.65
CA VAL A 8 2.50 2.57 -0.82
C VAL A 8 3.23 1.33 -0.32
N SER A 9 2.76 0.72 0.78
CA SER A 9 3.41 -0.46 1.36
C SER A 9 3.01 -1.77 0.66
N PHE A 10 1.75 -1.92 0.26
CA PHE A 10 1.24 -3.17 -0.30
C PHE A 10 1.50 -3.32 -1.80
N THR A 11 1.46 -2.22 -2.56
CA THR A 11 1.64 -2.26 -4.02
C THR A 11 2.99 -2.84 -4.45
N PRO A 12 4.15 -2.41 -3.90
CA PRO A 12 5.45 -3.00 -4.26
C PRO A 12 5.55 -4.48 -3.89
N LEU A 13 5.03 -4.86 -2.71
CA LEU A 13 5.01 -6.25 -2.26
C LEU A 13 4.23 -7.13 -3.22
N LEU A 14 3.05 -6.70 -3.64
CA LEU A 14 2.21 -7.42 -4.59
C LEU A 14 2.90 -7.57 -5.95
N ILE A 15 3.47 -6.48 -6.49
CA ILE A 15 4.16 -6.49 -7.78
C ILE A 15 5.36 -7.45 -7.75
N ILE A 16 6.21 -7.37 -6.73
CA ILE A 16 7.38 -8.23 -6.58
C ILE A 16 6.94 -9.69 -6.47
N THR A 17 5.91 -9.99 -5.67
CA THR A 17 5.41 -11.36 -5.50
C THR A 17 4.84 -11.92 -6.80
N LEU A 18 4.11 -11.11 -7.58
CA LEU A 18 3.57 -11.53 -8.87
C LEU A 18 4.68 -11.80 -9.90
N ILE A 19 5.66 -10.91 -10.01
CA ILE A 19 6.80 -11.07 -10.93
C ILE A 19 7.64 -12.28 -10.54
N ALA A 20 8.00 -12.40 -9.26
CA ALA A 20 8.79 -13.53 -8.76
C ALA A 20 8.04 -14.86 -8.91
N GLY A 21 6.74 -14.88 -8.60
CA GLY A 21 5.89 -16.04 -8.77
C GLY A 21 5.77 -16.48 -10.24
N TYR A 22 5.60 -15.53 -11.15
CA TYR A 22 5.58 -15.82 -12.58
C TYR A 22 6.91 -16.40 -13.07
N GLN A 23 8.04 -15.76 -12.74
CA GLN A 23 9.37 -16.24 -13.13
C GLN A 23 9.67 -17.62 -12.54
N TYR A 24 9.33 -17.82 -11.25
CA TYR A 24 9.49 -19.12 -10.61
C TYR A 24 8.66 -20.21 -11.31
N SER A 25 7.39 -19.91 -11.63
CA SER A 25 6.50 -20.83 -12.34
C SER A 25 7.06 -21.25 -13.71
N VAL A 26 7.54 -20.30 -14.50
CA VAL A 26 8.14 -20.57 -15.81
C VAL A 26 9.41 -21.42 -15.68
N ALA A 27 10.31 -21.03 -14.78
CA ALA A 27 11.58 -21.73 -14.55
C ALA A 27 11.34 -23.15 -14.01
N TYR A 28 10.40 -23.32 -13.08
CA TYR A 28 10.04 -24.62 -12.51
C TYR A 28 9.46 -25.55 -13.58
N LYS A 29 8.50 -25.09 -14.38
CA LYS A 29 7.92 -25.88 -15.49
C LYS A 29 8.99 -26.31 -16.49
N GLN A 30 9.89 -25.43 -16.88
CA GLN A 30 10.99 -25.77 -17.79
C GLN A 30 11.91 -26.82 -17.19
N ARG A 31 12.24 -26.71 -15.90
CA ARG A 31 13.09 -27.68 -15.19
C ARG A 31 12.46 -29.06 -15.12
N VAL A 32 11.17 -29.13 -14.76
CA VAL A 32 10.44 -30.41 -14.71
C VAL A 32 10.41 -31.08 -16.08
N LEU A 33 10.02 -30.33 -17.14
CA LEU A 33 9.99 -30.87 -18.50
C LEU A 33 11.37 -31.30 -19.01
N ALA A 34 12.43 -30.56 -18.69
CA ALA A 34 13.80 -30.94 -19.02
C ALA A 34 14.21 -32.22 -18.29
N HIS A 35 13.87 -32.35 -17.00
CA HIS A 35 14.14 -33.54 -16.22
C HIS A 35 13.42 -34.77 -16.78
N LEU A 36 12.13 -34.65 -17.10
CA LEU A 36 11.37 -35.74 -17.73
C LEU A 36 11.98 -36.17 -19.07
N ARG A 37 12.40 -35.18 -19.90
CA ARG A 37 13.08 -35.45 -21.16
C ARG A 37 14.38 -36.23 -20.97
N GLU A 38 15.23 -35.80 -20.03
CA GLU A 38 16.50 -36.40 -19.74
C GLU A 38 16.32 -37.82 -19.23
N LEU A 39 15.35 -38.05 -18.35
CA LEU A 39 15.01 -39.38 -17.84
C LEU A 39 14.60 -40.34 -18.96
N VAL A 40 13.69 -39.94 -19.83
CA VAL A 40 13.25 -40.78 -20.96
C VAL A 40 14.43 -41.10 -21.88
N LEU A 41 15.29 -40.10 -22.20
CA LEU A 41 16.47 -40.33 -23.01
C LEU A 41 17.50 -41.25 -22.34
N LYS A 42 17.62 -41.23 -21.02
CA LYS A 42 18.49 -42.18 -20.29
C LYS A 42 17.98 -43.59 -20.44
N HIS A 43 16.71 -43.82 -20.21
CA HIS A 43 16.11 -45.15 -20.32
C HIS A 43 16.01 -45.66 -21.75
N ASP A 44 15.76 -44.78 -22.73
CA ASP A 44 15.86 -45.06 -24.17
C ASP A 44 17.23 -45.66 -24.51
N ARG A 45 18.31 -44.99 -24.06
CA ARG A 45 19.68 -45.52 -24.26
C ARG A 45 19.88 -46.86 -23.58
N SER A 46 19.36 -47.04 -22.37
CA SER A 46 19.49 -48.33 -21.65
C SER A 46 18.81 -49.47 -22.38
N VAL A 47 17.57 -49.26 -22.87
CA VAL A 47 16.84 -50.26 -23.67
C VAL A 47 17.56 -50.55 -24.99
N ASP A 48 17.98 -49.51 -25.70
CA ASP A 48 18.66 -49.64 -26.99
C ASP A 48 20.04 -50.35 -26.84
N THR A 49 20.75 -50.05 -25.75
CA THR A 49 22.02 -50.71 -25.42
C THR A 49 21.78 -52.16 -25.10
N TYR A 50 20.80 -52.49 -24.24
CA TYR A 50 20.42 -53.86 -23.92
C TYR A 50 20.12 -54.69 -25.19
N LEU A 51 19.27 -54.17 -26.08
CA LEU A 51 18.93 -54.87 -27.31
C LEU A 51 20.15 -55.09 -28.22
N LYS A 52 21.06 -54.09 -28.31
CA LYS A 52 22.29 -54.21 -29.11
C LYS A 52 23.28 -55.21 -28.51
N GLU A 53 23.45 -55.17 -27.18
CA GLU A 53 24.30 -56.17 -26.48
C GLU A 53 23.79 -57.57 -26.74
N LYS A 54 22.46 -57.81 -26.60
CA LYS A 54 21.91 -59.15 -26.83
C LYS A 54 22.04 -59.61 -28.28
N VAL A 55 21.92 -58.67 -29.23
CA VAL A 55 22.18 -58.98 -30.66
C VAL A 55 23.67 -59.32 -30.87
N ALA A 56 24.59 -58.52 -30.31
CA ALA A 56 26.03 -58.74 -30.47
C ALA A 56 26.47 -60.09 -29.84
N GLU A 57 25.90 -60.42 -28.69
CA GLU A 57 26.20 -61.72 -28.03
C GLU A 57 25.83 -62.91 -28.95
N ILE A 58 24.65 -62.89 -29.58
CA ILE A 58 24.22 -63.94 -30.51
C ILE A 58 25.04 -63.94 -31.82
N GLN A 59 25.42 -62.71 -32.29
CA GLN A 59 26.28 -62.60 -33.47
C GLN A 59 27.67 -63.21 -33.21
N VAL A 60 28.31 -62.82 -32.10
CA VAL A 60 29.61 -63.40 -31.72
C VAL A 60 29.56 -64.91 -31.58
N LEU A 61 28.47 -65.43 -30.94
CA LEU A 61 28.29 -66.85 -30.83
C LEU A 61 28.18 -67.52 -32.22
N ALA A 62 27.41 -66.92 -33.14
CA ALA A 62 27.23 -67.45 -34.49
C ALA A 62 28.52 -67.36 -35.33
N ASP A 63 29.36 -66.33 -35.13
CA ASP A 63 30.62 -66.17 -35.87
C ASP A 63 31.72 -67.10 -35.35
N VAL A 64 31.71 -67.42 -34.07
CA VAL A 64 32.74 -68.31 -33.42
C VAL A 64 32.43 -69.77 -33.58
N GLU A 65 31.17 -70.09 -33.46
CA GLU A 65 30.73 -71.48 -33.44
C GLU A 65 30.30 -71.94 -34.83
N GLY A 66 30.68 -73.08 -35.29
CA GLY A 66 30.30 -73.57 -36.61
C GLY A 66 28.83 -74.07 -36.69
N LEU A 67 28.24 -74.05 -37.88
CA LEU A 67 26.84 -74.45 -38.15
C LEU A 67 26.54 -75.87 -37.60
N GLU A 68 27.50 -76.82 -37.69
CA GLU A 68 27.35 -78.21 -37.19
C GLU A 68 27.01 -78.27 -35.72
N ARG A 69 27.62 -77.37 -34.90
CA ARG A 69 27.34 -77.30 -33.48
C ARG A 69 25.92 -76.82 -33.17
N PHE A 70 25.38 -75.90 -33.96
CA PHE A 70 23.96 -75.47 -33.86
C PHE A 70 22.96 -76.54 -34.35
N ARG A 71 23.40 -77.49 -35.20
CA ARG A 71 22.57 -78.59 -35.74
C ARG A 71 22.45 -79.71 -34.76
N SER A 72 23.48 -79.96 -33.95
CA SER A 72 23.45 -81.06 -32.95
C SER A 72 22.67 -80.58 -31.72
N GLU A 73 21.81 -81.42 -31.19
CA GLU A 73 21.04 -81.14 -29.99
C GLU A 73 21.96 -80.86 -28.80
N GLU A 74 22.97 -81.73 -28.61
CA GLU A 74 23.94 -81.60 -27.53
C GLU A 74 24.77 -80.32 -27.64
N GLY A 75 25.22 -79.96 -28.84
CA GLY A 75 25.97 -78.74 -29.08
C GLY A 75 25.11 -77.46 -28.87
N LEU A 76 23.85 -77.52 -29.28
CA LEU A 76 22.93 -76.39 -29.06
C LEU A 76 22.56 -76.20 -27.59
N GLU A 77 22.42 -77.32 -26.83
CA GLU A 77 22.18 -77.30 -25.38
C GLU A 77 23.38 -76.71 -24.61
N GLU A 78 24.58 -77.12 -24.95
CA GLU A 78 25.81 -76.57 -24.38
C GLU A 78 25.94 -75.06 -24.64
N LEU A 79 25.62 -74.64 -25.84
CA LEU A 79 25.67 -73.18 -26.19
C LEU A 79 24.59 -72.38 -25.49
N HIS A 80 23.40 -72.95 -25.35
CA HIS A 80 22.33 -72.32 -24.57
C HIS A 80 22.69 -72.19 -23.11
N ASP A 81 23.20 -73.30 -22.50
CA ASP A 81 23.66 -73.30 -21.12
C ASP A 81 24.81 -72.32 -20.87
N PHE A 82 25.71 -72.18 -21.84
CA PHE A 82 26.75 -71.14 -21.80
C PHE A 82 26.17 -69.76 -21.75
N LEU A 83 25.20 -69.44 -22.62
CA LEU A 83 24.51 -68.16 -22.63
C LEU A 83 23.78 -67.85 -21.31
N VAL A 84 23.05 -68.85 -20.78
CA VAL A 84 22.34 -68.74 -19.51
C VAL A 84 23.30 -68.52 -18.33
N ARG A 85 24.38 -69.26 -18.25
CA ARG A 85 25.39 -69.12 -17.16
C ARG A 85 26.10 -67.74 -17.22
N ARG A 86 26.35 -67.23 -18.44
CA ARG A 86 27.10 -66.00 -18.62
C ARG A 86 26.22 -64.74 -18.46
N HIS A 87 24.95 -64.81 -18.82
CA HIS A 87 24.04 -63.66 -18.94
C HIS A 87 22.82 -63.74 -18.02
N GLY A 88 22.85 -64.62 -16.99
CA GLY A 88 21.87 -64.63 -15.90
C GLY A 88 20.44 -65.00 -16.33
N GLY A 89 20.27 -65.78 -17.41
CA GLY A 89 18.96 -66.25 -17.87
C GLY A 89 18.21 -65.30 -18.80
N ASP A 90 18.85 -64.23 -19.28
CA ASP A 90 18.24 -63.32 -20.28
C ASP A 90 17.82 -64.04 -21.56
N PHE A 91 18.52 -65.14 -21.91
CA PHE A 91 18.22 -65.99 -23.04
C PHE A 91 17.40 -67.18 -22.59
N VAL A 92 16.13 -67.26 -22.98
CA VAL A 92 15.17 -68.29 -22.56
C VAL A 92 15.37 -69.59 -23.31
N ASP A 93 15.72 -69.50 -24.59
CA ASP A 93 15.98 -70.64 -25.45
C ASP A 93 16.88 -70.28 -26.63
N LEU A 94 17.31 -71.27 -27.36
CA LEU A 94 18.07 -71.17 -28.60
C LEU A 94 17.54 -72.22 -29.58
N GLY A 95 17.41 -71.83 -30.85
CA GLY A 95 16.88 -72.70 -31.91
C GLY A 95 17.47 -72.41 -33.28
N LEU A 96 17.71 -73.46 -34.05
CA LEU A 96 18.13 -73.36 -35.44
C LEU A 96 16.98 -73.77 -36.37
N ILE A 97 16.73 -72.96 -37.40
CA ILE A 97 15.64 -73.08 -38.33
C ILE A 97 16.20 -73.18 -39.74
N ASP A 98 15.64 -74.10 -40.54
CA ASP A 98 16.02 -74.27 -41.95
C ASP A 98 15.41 -73.19 -42.87
N SER A 99 15.81 -73.20 -44.16
CA SER A 99 15.34 -72.28 -45.18
C SER A 99 13.81 -72.37 -45.46
N ARG A 100 13.16 -73.46 -45.07
CA ARG A 100 11.72 -73.69 -45.18
C ARG A 100 10.95 -73.18 -43.96
N GLY A 101 11.61 -72.80 -42.89
CA GLY A 101 11.00 -72.33 -41.66
C GLY A 101 10.77 -73.40 -40.61
N ILE A 102 11.35 -74.59 -40.80
CA ILE A 102 11.23 -75.69 -39.83
C ILE A 102 12.38 -75.65 -38.82
N GLN A 103 12.07 -75.69 -37.53
CA GLN A 103 13.05 -75.69 -36.45
C GLN A 103 13.69 -77.08 -36.33
N VAL A 104 14.96 -77.22 -36.72
CA VAL A 104 15.66 -78.45 -36.82
C VAL A 104 16.40 -78.85 -35.51
N ALA A 105 16.76 -77.83 -34.72
CA ALA A 105 17.35 -78.00 -33.39
C ALA A 105 16.78 -76.98 -32.41
N TYR A 106 16.62 -77.39 -31.16
CA TYR A 106 16.05 -76.56 -30.11
C TYR A 106 16.59 -76.87 -28.73
N SER A 107 16.99 -75.91 -27.98
CA SER A 107 17.30 -76.01 -26.55
C SER A 107 16.50 -74.91 -25.80
N GLY A 108 15.78 -75.33 -24.78
CA GLY A 108 14.97 -74.49 -23.94
C GLY A 108 13.80 -75.18 -23.26
N PRO A 109 12.96 -74.49 -22.49
CA PRO A 109 11.93 -75.10 -21.63
C PRO A 109 10.66 -75.51 -22.37
N PHE A 110 10.55 -75.27 -23.70
CA PHE A 110 9.35 -75.60 -24.48
C PHE A 110 9.58 -76.71 -25.50
N LYS A 111 8.54 -77.43 -25.88
CA LYS A 111 8.62 -78.45 -26.93
C LYS A 111 8.42 -77.86 -28.31
N LEU A 112 9.46 -77.23 -28.85
CA LEU A 112 9.39 -76.55 -30.11
C LEU A 112 10.22 -77.14 -31.26
N ARG A 113 10.71 -78.35 -31.08
CA ARG A 113 11.34 -79.18 -32.17
C ARG A 113 10.29 -79.41 -33.26
N ASP A 114 10.69 -79.27 -34.51
CA ASP A 114 9.85 -79.39 -35.69
C ASP A 114 8.76 -78.34 -35.84
N ALA A 115 8.80 -77.31 -34.98
CA ALA A 115 7.89 -76.14 -35.13
C ALA A 115 8.08 -75.48 -36.49
N ASN A 116 6.96 -75.16 -37.13
CA ASN A 116 6.95 -74.47 -38.43
C ASN A 116 6.73 -72.97 -38.27
N TYR A 117 7.70 -72.16 -38.69
CA TYR A 117 7.68 -70.70 -38.66
C TYR A 117 7.61 -70.05 -40.05
N SER A 118 7.32 -70.84 -41.13
CA SER A 118 7.26 -70.35 -42.51
C SER A 118 6.36 -69.12 -42.69
N ASP A 119 5.25 -69.07 -41.93
CA ASP A 119 4.29 -67.98 -41.97
C ASP A 119 4.54 -66.87 -40.97
N ALA A 120 5.47 -67.08 -40.03
CA ALA A 120 5.76 -66.08 -39.01
C ALA A 120 6.36 -64.79 -39.60
N GLU A 121 5.85 -63.64 -39.20
CA GLU A 121 6.29 -62.34 -39.71
C GLU A 121 7.79 -62.13 -39.47
N TRP A 122 8.29 -62.47 -38.31
CA TRP A 122 9.68 -62.33 -37.98
C TRP A 122 10.59 -63.22 -38.87
N PHE A 123 10.16 -64.41 -39.24
CA PHE A 123 10.90 -65.29 -40.15
C PHE A 123 10.97 -64.72 -41.56
N LYS A 124 9.87 -64.18 -42.07
CA LYS A 124 9.83 -63.47 -43.36
C LYS A 124 10.70 -62.20 -43.34
N ALA A 125 10.76 -61.53 -42.19
CA ALA A 125 11.54 -60.30 -42.00
C ALA A 125 13.05 -60.56 -41.95
N VAL A 126 13.52 -61.62 -41.24
CA VAL A 126 14.94 -61.93 -41.12
C VAL A 126 15.56 -62.41 -42.43
N LYS A 127 14.77 -63.02 -43.34
CA LYS A 127 15.24 -63.35 -44.69
C LYS A 127 15.66 -62.14 -45.49
N LYS A 128 15.08 -60.96 -45.21
CA LYS A 128 15.39 -59.67 -45.87
C LYS A 128 16.48 -58.86 -45.18
N ARG A 129 16.79 -59.23 -43.92
CA ARG A 129 17.75 -58.56 -43.06
C ARG A 129 18.69 -59.57 -42.42
N GLN A 130 19.90 -59.19 -42.12
CA GLN A 130 20.85 -60.09 -41.45
C GLN A 130 20.41 -60.40 -40.02
N VAL A 131 19.87 -59.38 -39.32
CA VAL A 131 19.39 -59.47 -37.94
C VAL A 131 17.97 -58.89 -37.86
N TYR A 132 17.12 -59.51 -37.10
CA TYR A 132 15.78 -59.01 -36.80
C TYR A 132 15.39 -59.23 -35.35
N ILE A 133 14.91 -58.20 -34.69
CA ILE A 133 14.29 -58.28 -33.36
C ILE A 133 12.78 -58.20 -33.60
N SER A 134 12.00 -59.17 -33.15
CA SER A 134 10.55 -59.15 -33.32
C SER A 134 9.85 -58.11 -32.39
N ASP A 135 8.61 -57.84 -32.68
CA ASP A 135 7.70 -57.28 -31.66
C ASP A 135 7.36 -58.34 -30.62
N VAL A 136 6.80 -57.92 -29.48
CA VAL A 136 6.31 -58.84 -28.46
C VAL A 136 5.04 -59.52 -28.95
N PHE A 137 4.97 -60.82 -28.87
CA PHE A 137 3.81 -61.65 -29.29
C PHE A 137 3.64 -62.88 -28.39
N LEU A 138 2.48 -63.51 -28.43
CA LEU A 138 2.20 -64.73 -27.64
C LEU A 138 2.79 -65.98 -28.26
N GLY A 139 2.72 -66.10 -29.59
CA GLY A 139 3.23 -67.21 -30.37
C GLY A 139 2.75 -68.60 -29.92
N LEU A 140 3.53 -69.63 -30.25
CA LEU A 140 3.25 -71.01 -29.88
C LEU A 140 3.40 -71.30 -28.36
N ARG A 141 3.94 -70.33 -27.62
CA ARG A 141 4.19 -70.49 -26.17
C ARG A 141 3.03 -70.06 -25.31
N GLY A 142 2.12 -69.24 -25.84
CA GLY A 142 0.99 -68.68 -25.09
C GLY A 142 1.36 -67.65 -24.03
N VAL A 143 2.63 -67.21 -23.98
CA VAL A 143 3.13 -66.15 -23.09
C VAL A 143 3.83 -65.06 -23.89
N PRO A 144 3.78 -63.82 -23.41
CA PRO A 144 4.45 -62.70 -24.09
C PRO A 144 5.95 -62.94 -24.20
N HIS A 145 6.51 -62.80 -25.37
CA HIS A 145 7.93 -62.91 -25.64
C HIS A 145 8.29 -62.19 -26.94
N PHE A 146 9.56 -61.87 -27.09
CA PHE A 146 10.13 -61.42 -28.36
C PHE A 146 11.42 -62.17 -28.64
N ILE A 147 11.82 -62.19 -29.89
CA ILE A 147 12.95 -62.99 -30.35
C ILE A 147 13.97 -62.11 -31.07
N ILE A 148 15.22 -62.54 -31.00
CA ILE A 148 16.29 -62.14 -31.91
C ILE A 148 16.49 -63.25 -32.90
N ALA A 149 16.42 -62.95 -34.17
CA ALA A 149 16.66 -63.85 -35.28
C ALA A 149 17.88 -63.38 -36.08
N LEU A 150 18.81 -64.25 -36.34
CA LEU A 150 20.01 -64.01 -37.12
C LEU A 150 20.05 -64.92 -38.33
N ARG A 151 20.18 -64.35 -39.55
CA ARG A 151 20.39 -65.15 -40.75
C ARG A 151 21.83 -65.58 -40.87
N LEU A 152 22.01 -66.88 -41.09
CA LEU A 152 23.30 -67.54 -41.29
C LEU A 152 23.33 -68.07 -42.72
N ASP A 153 24.36 -67.72 -43.49
CA ASP A 153 24.59 -68.24 -44.85
C ASP A 153 25.74 -69.27 -44.75
N ALA A 154 25.44 -70.53 -44.79
CA ALA A 154 26.42 -71.59 -44.67
C ALA A 154 26.07 -72.75 -45.60
N GLU A 155 27.09 -73.41 -46.18
CA GLU A 155 26.96 -74.53 -47.09
C GLU A 155 26.03 -74.30 -48.30
N GLY A 156 25.96 -73.02 -48.74
CA GLY A 156 25.09 -72.63 -49.84
C GLY A 156 23.58 -72.61 -49.53
N LYS A 157 23.22 -72.72 -48.22
CA LYS A 157 21.87 -72.65 -47.70
C LYS A 157 21.69 -71.54 -46.68
N GLU A 158 20.50 -71.00 -46.64
CA GLU A 158 20.13 -70.02 -45.61
C GLU A 158 19.60 -70.76 -44.36
N TRP A 159 20.10 -70.37 -43.20
CA TRP A 159 19.65 -70.81 -41.90
C TRP A 159 19.26 -69.61 -41.05
N VAL A 160 18.42 -69.82 -40.03
CA VAL A 160 18.08 -68.79 -39.08
C VAL A 160 18.36 -69.29 -37.66
N LEU A 161 19.34 -68.66 -36.99
CA LEU A 161 19.53 -68.85 -35.54
C LEU A 161 18.58 -67.88 -34.86
N ARG A 162 17.74 -68.40 -33.97
CA ARG A 162 16.84 -67.59 -33.15
C ARG A 162 17.05 -67.83 -31.68
N THR A 163 16.82 -66.81 -30.90
CA THR A 163 16.75 -66.86 -29.43
C THR A 163 15.58 -66.08 -28.93
N THR A 164 15.03 -66.45 -27.82
CA THR A 164 14.01 -65.69 -27.09
C THR A 164 14.65 -64.99 -25.91
N LEU A 165 14.35 -63.74 -25.79
CA LEU A 165 14.75 -62.95 -24.62
C LEU A 165 13.70 -63.04 -23.52
N ASP A 166 14.18 -63.00 -22.25
CA ASP A 166 13.29 -62.92 -21.09
C ASP A 166 12.51 -61.65 -21.09
N PHE A 167 11.19 -61.76 -21.28
CA PHE A 167 10.28 -60.65 -21.29
C PHE A 167 10.22 -59.93 -19.92
N ILE A 168 10.34 -60.66 -18.81
CA ILE A 168 10.28 -60.11 -17.46
C ILE A 168 11.50 -59.21 -17.21
N ALA A 169 12.71 -59.69 -17.57
CA ALA A 169 13.93 -58.93 -17.44
C ALA A 169 13.89 -57.64 -18.29
N PHE A 170 13.41 -57.75 -19.53
CA PHE A 170 13.20 -56.59 -20.42
C PHE A 170 12.16 -55.61 -19.88
N ASN A 171 11.01 -56.11 -19.39
CA ASN A 171 9.93 -55.28 -18.86
C ASN A 171 10.39 -54.43 -17.66
N ARG A 172 11.25 -55.02 -16.79
CA ARG A 172 11.80 -54.28 -15.62
C ARG A 172 12.60 -53.04 -16.01
N LEU A 173 13.28 -53.03 -17.15
CA LEU A 173 14.04 -51.87 -17.62
C LEU A 173 13.17 -50.62 -17.79
N VAL A 174 11.87 -50.79 -17.97
CA VAL A 174 10.91 -49.72 -18.23
C VAL A 174 9.90 -49.56 -17.10
N GLU A 175 9.47 -50.67 -16.49
CA GLU A 175 8.44 -50.70 -15.45
C GLU A 175 8.85 -49.95 -14.18
N ASP A 176 10.16 -49.87 -13.86
CA ASP A 176 10.67 -49.17 -12.69
C ASP A 176 10.79 -47.65 -12.87
N ILE A 177 10.49 -47.12 -14.06
CA ILE A 177 10.48 -45.68 -14.30
C ILE A 177 9.24 -45.07 -13.66
N ARG A 178 9.43 -44.43 -12.49
CA ARG A 178 8.37 -43.75 -11.74
C ARG A 178 8.80 -42.35 -11.41
N ILE A 179 7.93 -41.39 -11.67
CA ILE A 179 8.05 -40.00 -11.18
C ILE A 179 6.67 -39.58 -10.72
N GLY A 180 6.60 -39.09 -9.48
CA GLY A 180 5.32 -38.69 -8.88
C GLY A 180 4.39 -39.90 -8.64
N GLU A 181 3.12 -39.62 -8.51
CA GLU A 181 2.08 -40.62 -8.25
C GLU A 181 1.50 -41.22 -9.52
N THR A 182 1.39 -40.45 -10.60
CA THR A 182 0.72 -40.81 -11.84
C THR A 182 1.69 -41.15 -12.97
N GLY A 183 3.00 -40.93 -12.75
CA GLY A 183 4.02 -41.16 -13.77
C GLY A 183 4.22 -42.64 -14.06
N LEU A 184 4.16 -43.01 -15.34
CA LEU A 184 4.42 -44.37 -15.79
C LEU A 184 5.07 -44.37 -17.20
N ALA A 185 5.90 -45.36 -17.44
CA ALA A 185 6.54 -45.56 -18.72
C ALA A 185 6.15 -46.93 -19.32
N PHE A 186 6.13 -46.99 -20.64
CA PHE A 186 5.87 -48.18 -21.41
C PHE A 186 6.44 -48.03 -22.84
N ILE A 187 6.53 -49.15 -23.54
CA ILE A 187 6.95 -49.18 -24.94
C ILE A 187 5.79 -49.64 -25.81
N ILE A 188 5.60 -49.01 -26.95
CA ILE A 188 4.63 -49.39 -27.96
C ILE A 188 5.32 -49.53 -29.32
N ASN A 189 4.75 -50.37 -30.18
CA ASN A 189 5.21 -50.51 -31.56
C ASN A 189 4.54 -49.46 -32.49
N ARG A 190 4.83 -49.53 -33.77
CA ARG A 190 4.26 -48.64 -34.80
C ARG A 190 2.74 -48.74 -34.96
N ASN A 191 2.12 -49.79 -34.48
CA ASN A 191 0.68 -49.99 -34.50
C ASN A 191 0.01 -49.50 -33.21
N GLY A 192 0.79 -49.08 -32.23
CA GLY A 192 0.32 -48.72 -30.89
C GLY A 192 0.07 -49.90 -29.97
N ASP A 193 0.61 -51.08 -30.29
CA ASP A 193 0.51 -52.28 -29.44
C ASP A 193 1.65 -52.28 -28.42
N PHE A 194 1.32 -52.63 -27.18
CA PHE A 194 2.29 -52.62 -26.05
C PHE A 194 3.40 -53.66 -26.26
N GLN A 195 4.62 -53.20 -26.08
CA GLN A 195 5.82 -54.04 -26.08
C GLN A 195 6.37 -54.30 -24.64
N THR A 196 5.75 -53.67 -23.67
CA THR A 196 5.94 -53.86 -22.21
C THR A 196 4.56 -53.95 -21.59
N THR A 197 4.46 -54.55 -20.41
CA THR A 197 3.21 -54.62 -19.64
C THR A 197 3.04 -53.31 -18.85
N PRO A 198 2.06 -52.44 -19.22
CA PRO A 198 1.79 -51.28 -18.39
C PRO A 198 1.25 -51.70 -17.02
N ARG A 199 1.61 -50.94 -15.98
CA ARG A 199 1.19 -51.26 -14.61
C ARG A 199 -0.30 -51.10 -14.32
N ARG A 200 -1.02 -50.38 -15.18
CA ARG A 200 -2.47 -50.20 -15.09
C ARG A 200 -3.11 -50.63 -16.40
N ASP A 201 -4.39 -50.90 -16.33
CA ASP A 201 -5.16 -51.12 -17.55
C ASP A 201 -5.22 -49.83 -18.38
N MET A 202 -4.65 -49.90 -19.59
CA MET A 202 -4.58 -48.82 -20.57
C MET A 202 -5.37 -49.12 -21.86
N THR A 203 -6.25 -50.09 -21.81
CA THR A 203 -7.03 -50.50 -22.99
C THR A 203 -7.80 -49.33 -23.60
N ALA A 204 -8.35 -48.45 -22.77
CA ALA A 204 -9.06 -47.26 -23.22
C ALA A 204 -8.15 -46.20 -23.90
N GLU A 205 -6.85 -46.24 -23.67
CA GLU A 205 -5.88 -45.32 -24.21
C GLU A 205 -5.29 -45.74 -25.56
N VAL A 206 -5.44 -47.02 -25.95
CA VAL A 206 -4.88 -47.56 -27.19
C VAL A 206 -5.23 -46.74 -28.45
N PRO A 207 -6.50 -46.31 -28.68
CA PRO A 207 -6.82 -45.49 -29.85
C PRO A 207 -6.09 -44.16 -29.88
N PHE A 208 -5.87 -43.54 -28.70
CA PHE A 208 -5.13 -42.30 -28.56
C PHE A 208 -3.64 -42.51 -28.82
N LEU A 209 -3.05 -43.57 -28.23
CA LEU A 209 -1.65 -43.93 -28.43
C LEU A 209 -1.29 -44.19 -29.89
N ARG A 210 -2.19 -44.83 -30.64
CA ARG A 210 -2.06 -44.98 -32.11
C ARG A 210 -1.97 -43.63 -32.86
N LYS A 211 -2.78 -42.66 -32.45
CA LYS A 211 -2.70 -41.29 -33.00
C LYS A 211 -1.40 -40.62 -32.61
N LEU A 212 -0.94 -40.80 -31.35
CA LEU A 212 0.31 -40.25 -30.86
C LEU A 212 1.51 -40.77 -31.68
N VAL A 213 1.55 -42.10 -31.97
CA VAL A 213 2.56 -42.70 -32.84
C VAL A 213 2.52 -42.09 -34.24
N ALA A 214 1.32 -41.91 -34.81
CA ALA A 214 1.16 -41.33 -36.13
C ALA A 214 1.65 -39.87 -36.20
N SER A 215 1.30 -39.05 -35.23
CA SER A 215 1.76 -37.66 -35.17
C SER A 215 3.28 -37.54 -34.98
N THR A 216 3.87 -38.40 -34.16
CA THR A 216 5.33 -38.43 -33.96
C THR A 216 6.10 -38.80 -35.24
N LYS A 217 5.47 -39.54 -36.17
CA LYS A 217 6.04 -39.86 -37.48
C LYS A 217 6.08 -38.67 -38.43
N GLU A 218 5.10 -37.79 -38.39
CA GLU A 218 4.98 -36.63 -39.29
C GLU A 218 5.91 -35.48 -38.86
N GLU A 219 6.01 -35.22 -37.54
CA GLU A 219 6.78 -34.09 -37.02
C GLU A 219 8.28 -34.34 -36.89
N THR A 220 8.69 -35.59 -36.78
CA THR A 220 10.09 -35.97 -36.65
C THR A 220 10.47 -36.93 -37.78
N LYS A 221 11.28 -36.50 -38.72
CA LYS A 221 12.27 -37.45 -39.28
C LYS A 221 12.95 -38.06 -38.09
N LEU A 222 12.61 -39.33 -37.76
CA LEU A 222 13.03 -40.09 -36.59
C LEU A 222 14.55 -39.94 -36.33
N VAL A 223 14.93 -38.87 -35.68
CA VAL A 223 16.33 -38.62 -35.29
C VAL A 223 16.53 -39.30 -33.94
N ARG A 224 17.28 -40.36 -33.98
CA ARG A 224 17.74 -41.12 -32.79
C ARG A 224 18.27 -40.17 -31.73
N GLY A 225 17.84 -40.35 -30.47
CA GLY A 225 18.27 -39.51 -29.34
C GLY A 225 17.55 -38.18 -29.19
N ARG A 226 16.39 -37.99 -29.80
CA ARG A 226 15.50 -36.85 -29.58
C ARG A 226 14.20 -37.32 -28.91
N ALA A 227 13.93 -36.79 -27.70
CA ALA A 227 12.64 -36.94 -27.06
C ALA A 227 11.76 -35.73 -27.34
N THR A 228 10.50 -35.97 -27.70
CA THR A 228 9.47 -34.94 -27.84
C THR A 228 8.61 -34.89 -26.58
N ILE A 229 8.12 -33.71 -26.27
CA ILE A 229 7.21 -33.48 -25.14
C ILE A 229 5.92 -32.89 -25.71
N ASP A 230 4.82 -33.58 -25.48
CA ASP A 230 3.48 -33.15 -25.80
C ASP A 230 2.63 -33.07 -24.54
N VAL A 231 1.82 -32.03 -24.44
CA VAL A 231 0.83 -31.91 -23.35
C VAL A 231 -0.54 -31.99 -24.02
N LYS A 232 -1.31 -33.01 -23.69
CA LYS A 232 -2.60 -33.30 -24.29
C LYS A 232 -3.58 -33.85 -23.25
N ASP A 233 -4.87 -33.64 -23.51
CA ASP A 233 -5.90 -34.30 -22.70
C ASP A 233 -5.88 -35.80 -22.94
N ASN A 234 -5.79 -36.56 -21.88
CA ASN A 234 -5.89 -38.02 -21.94
C ASN A 234 -7.36 -38.44 -21.99
N PRO A 235 -7.82 -39.06 -23.08
CA PRO A 235 -9.23 -39.39 -23.25
C PRO A 235 -9.77 -40.40 -22.23
N ALA A 236 -8.90 -41.21 -21.64
CA ALA A 236 -9.28 -42.22 -20.63
C ALA A 236 -9.48 -41.63 -19.24
N THR A 237 -8.69 -40.60 -18.88
CA THR A 237 -8.75 -39.99 -17.57
C THR A 237 -9.46 -38.63 -17.56
N GLY A 238 -9.62 -38.00 -18.72
CA GLY A 238 -10.14 -36.62 -18.87
C GLY A 238 -9.22 -35.58 -18.29
N ARG A 239 -7.94 -35.92 -18.00
CA ARG A 239 -6.95 -35.03 -17.40
C ARG A 239 -5.90 -34.61 -18.41
N GLU A 240 -5.41 -33.40 -18.25
CA GLU A 240 -4.25 -32.93 -18.99
C GLU A 240 -3.01 -33.71 -18.56
N THR A 241 -2.33 -34.34 -19.53
CA THR A 241 -1.23 -35.28 -19.30
C THR A 241 -0.03 -34.90 -20.16
N ILE A 242 1.15 -34.94 -19.57
CA ILE A 242 2.43 -34.77 -20.23
C ILE A 242 2.83 -36.11 -20.83
N PHE A 243 3.08 -36.15 -22.13
CA PHE A 243 3.64 -37.29 -22.84
C PHE A 243 5.06 -36.95 -23.28
N VAL A 244 6.02 -37.75 -22.84
CA VAL A 244 7.41 -37.66 -23.32
C VAL A 244 7.68 -38.91 -24.13
N THR A 245 8.02 -38.75 -25.41
CA THR A 245 8.19 -39.86 -26.32
C THR A 245 9.59 -39.89 -26.92
N SER A 246 10.19 -41.08 -27.05
CA SER A 246 11.51 -41.26 -27.67
C SER A 246 11.48 -42.52 -28.56
N PRO A 247 11.97 -42.46 -29.82
CA PRO A 247 12.04 -43.60 -30.73
C PRO A 247 13.22 -44.51 -30.35
N ILE A 248 12.95 -45.82 -30.20
CA ILE A 248 13.93 -46.88 -29.95
C ILE A 248 13.89 -47.93 -31.06
N LYS A 249 14.80 -48.87 -31.04
CA LYS A 249 14.88 -49.97 -32.06
C LYS A 249 14.81 -49.40 -33.50
N ASN A 250 15.62 -48.36 -33.81
CA ASN A 250 15.61 -47.68 -35.11
C ASN A 250 14.25 -47.08 -35.49
N GLY A 251 13.38 -46.73 -34.53
CA GLY A 251 12.06 -46.14 -34.74
C GLY A 251 10.95 -47.18 -34.99
N ASP A 252 11.20 -48.47 -34.80
CA ASP A 252 10.16 -49.49 -34.83
C ASP A 252 9.32 -49.48 -33.56
N TRP A 253 9.95 -49.07 -32.43
CA TRP A 253 9.30 -48.90 -31.15
C TRP A 253 9.38 -47.46 -30.67
N LEU A 254 8.42 -47.06 -29.83
CA LEU A 254 8.33 -45.77 -29.20
C LEU A 254 8.26 -45.98 -27.67
N MET A 255 9.26 -45.45 -26.96
CA MET A 255 9.19 -45.32 -25.52
C MET A 255 8.28 -44.14 -25.22
N VAL A 256 7.31 -44.33 -24.36
CA VAL A 256 6.37 -43.31 -23.89
C VAL A 256 6.43 -43.25 -22.38
N PHE A 257 6.67 -42.07 -21.86
CA PHE A 257 6.43 -41.72 -20.46
C PHE A 257 5.25 -40.77 -20.40
N GLN A 258 4.31 -41.04 -19.50
CA GLN A 258 3.17 -40.14 -19.25
C GLN A 258 3.02 -39.82 -17.78
N GLN A 259 2.60 -38.59 -17.47
CA GLN A 259 2.33 -38.10 -16.12
C GLN A 259 1.25 -37.02 -16.18
N ASP A 260 0.31 -37.02 -15.24
CA ASP A 260 -0.69 -35.96 -15.13
C ASP A 260 -0.01 -34.62 -14.81
N VAL A 261 -0.46 -33.55 -15.46
CA VAL A 261 0.06 -32.18 -15.26
C VAL A 261 -0.06 -31.73 -13.81
N SER A 262 -1.20 -32.05 -13.17
CA SER A 262 -1.45 -31.74 -11.77
C SER A 262 -0.47 -32.42 -10.80
N ASP A 263 -0.03 -33.64 -11.12
CA ASP A 263 0.97 -34.37 -10.35
C ASP A 263 2.39 -33.81 -10.61
N ALA A 264 2.73 -33.62 -11.88
CA ALA A 264 4.05 -33.11 -12.28
C ALA A 264 4.34 -31.70 -11.72
N PHE A 265 3.30 -30.88 -11.49
CA PHE A 265 3.42 -29.53 -10.98
C PHE A 265 2.82 -29.33 -9.57
N SER A 266 2.56 -30.41 -8.83
CA SER A 266 1.96 -30.34 -7.49
C SER A 266 2.76 -29.51 -6.50
N GLU A 267 4.09 -29.57 -6.54
CA GLU A 267 4.95 -28.73 -5.71
C GLU A 267 4.83 -27.23 -6.05
N LEU A 268 4.60 -26.90 -7.33
CA LEU A 268 4.38 -25.52 -7.76
C LEU A 268 3.05 -24.98 -7.19
N ASP A 269 2.01 -25.81 -7.18
CA ASP A 269 0.71 -25.43 -6.61
C ASP A 269 0.80 -25.24 -5.08
N GLN A 270 1.54 -26.08 -4.39
CA GLN A 270 1.82 -25.92 -2.96
C GLN A 270 2.59 -24.65 -2.67
N ALA A 271 3.65 -24.35 -3.44
CA ALA A 271 4.42 -23.11 -3.30
C ALA A 271 3.55 -21.87 -3.56
N ARG A 272 2.68 -21.92 -4.57
CA ARG A 272 1.72 -20.84 -4.89
C ARG A 272 0.75 -20.62 -3.74
N ASN A 273 0.17 -21.67 -3.20
CA ASN A 273 -0.79 -21.57 -2.08
C ASN A 273 -0.11 -20.99 -0.83
N LEU A 274 1.11 -21.43 -0.53
CA LEU A 274 1.90 -20.86 0.57
C LEU A 274 2.18 -19.37 0.36
N ALA A 275 2.58 -18.97 -0.87
CA ALA A 275 2.81 -17.56 -1.20
C ALA A 275 1.54 -16.71 -1.02
N ILE A 276 0.37 -17.22 -1.42
CA ILE A 276 -0.93 -16.54 -1.21
C ILE A 276 -1.19 -16.33 0.29
N VAL A 277 -0.97 -17.34 1.12
CA VAL A 277 -1.15 -17.24 2.58
C VAL A 277 -0.22 -16.19 3.18
N VAL A 278 1.06 -16.17 2.78
CA VAL A 278 2.04 -15.20 3.25
C VAL A 278 1.64 -13.77 2.86
N VAL A 279 1.19 -13.56 1.61
CA VAL A 279 0.73 -12.24 1.14
C VAL A 279 -0.51 -11.78 1.90
N LEU A 280 -1.46 -12.67 2.17
CA LEU A 280 -2.67 -12.34 2.94
C LEU A 280 -2.34 -11.95 4.38
N LEU A 281 -1.49 -12.74 5.06
CA LEU A 281 -1.04 -12.43 6.42
C LEU A 281 -0.25 -11.11 6.47
N GLY A 282 0.64 -10.88 5.50
CA GLY A 282 1.36 -9.62 5.35
C GLY A 282 0.44 -8.44 5.13
N GLY A 283 -0.58 -8.60 4.28
CA GLY A 283 -1.61 -7.57 4.02
C GLY A 283 -2.42 -7.22 5.27
N ILE A 284 -2.81 -8.21 6.05
CA ILE A 284 -3.47 -8.00 7.36
C ILE A 284 -2.55 -7.23 8.30
N GLY A 285 -1.27 -7.63 8.41
CA GLY A 285 -0.29 -6.96 9.26
C GLY A 285 -0.08 -5.48 8.86
N ILE A 286 0.05 -5.20 7.57
CA ILE A 286 0.16 -3.82 7.04
C ILE A 286 -1.09 -3.01 7.38
N THR A 287 -2.28 -3.59 7.22
CA THR A 287 -3.55 -2.90 7.49
C THR A 287 -3.69 -2.57 8.97
N VAL A 288 -3.38 -3.51 9.87
CA VAL A 288 -3.38 -3.30 11.32
C VAL A 288 -2.38 -2.22 11.71
N MET A 289 -1.16 -2.28 11.19
CA MET A 289 -0.12 -1.28 11.48
C MET A 289 -0.53 0.11 10.97
N ALA A 290 -1.07 0.22 9.75
CA ALA A 290 -1.57 1.48 9.18
C ALA A 290 -2.70 2.06 10.03
N TYR A 291 -3.61 1.22 10.53
CA TYR A 291 -4.69 1.65 11.43
C TYR A 291 -4.15 2.18 12.76
N LEU A 292 -3.22 1.46 13.40
CA LEU A 292 -2.60 1.88 14.66
C LEU A 292 -1.81 3.18 14.51
N MET A 293 -1.02 3.32 13.43
CA MET A 293 -0.30 4.56 13.14
C MET A 293 -1.25 5.73 12.85
N SER A 294 -2.29 5.51 12.06
CA SER A 294 -3.29 6.54 11.76
C SER A 294 -3.97 7.05 13.03
N ARG A 295 -4.37 6.14 13.91
CA ARG A 295 -4.96 6.50 15.22
C ARG A 295 -3.99 7.29 16.12
N ARG A 296 -2.72 6.87 16.19
CA ARG A 296 -1.71 7.59 16.97
C ARG A 296 -1.49 9.00 16.43
N MET A 297 -1.43 9.15 15.10
CA MET A 297 -1.21 10.45 14.47
C MET A 297 -2.41 11.39 14.63
N ALA A 298 -3.64 10.86 14.50
CA ALA A 298 -4.85 11.64 14.75
C ALA A 298 -4.88 12.21 16.19
N ARG A 299 -4.60 11.39 17.20
CA ARG A 299 -4.50 11.83 18.59
C ARG A 299 -3.40 12.89 18.80
N LYS A 300 -2.26 12.74 18.14
CA LYS A 300 -1.15 13.69 18.27
C LYS A 300 -1.50 15.05 17.66
N VAL A 301 -2.22 15.07 16.53
CA VAL A 301 -2.72 16.30 15.91
C VAL A 301 -3.73 16.98 16.83
N GLU A 302 -4.71 16.25 17.35
CA GLU A 302 -5.71 16.77 18.28
C GLU A 302 -5.10 17.40 19.54
N MET A 303 -4.10 16.74 20.14
CA MET A 303 -3.36 17.27 21.30
C MET A 303 -2.56 18.54 20.95
N SER A 304 -1.96 18.58 19.76
CA SER A 304 -1.20 19.74 19.29
C SER A 304 -2.10 20.95 19.00
N ASP A 305 -3.30 20.72 18.50
CA ASP A 305 -4.27 21.80 18.26
C ASP A 305 -4.80 22.37 19.58
N LEU A 306 -5.11 21.52 20.58
CA LEU A 306 -5.46 21.94 21.94
C LEU A 306 -4.35 22.77 22.61
N GLU A 307 -3.10 22.37 22.45
CA GLU A 307 -1.94 23.08 23.00
C GLU A 307 -1.77 24.47 22.37
N LYS A 308 -2.01 24.58 21.05
CA LYS A 308 -2.00 25.87 20.33
C LYS A 308 -3.11 26.80 20.82
N ASP A 309 -4.31 26.28 21.03
CA ASP A 309 -5.44 27.08 21.51
C ASP A 309 -5.17 27.64 22.92
N MET A 310 -4.62 26.81 23.84
CA MET A 310 -4.22 27.27 25.16
C MET A 310 -3.11 28.33 25.11
N MET A 311 -2.11 28.17 24.22
CA MET A 311 -1.04 29.14 24.07
C MET A 311 -1.56 30.47 23.52
N ASN A 312 -2.49 30.47 22.57
CA ASN A 312 -3.15 31.67 22.05
C ASN A 312 -3.91 32.42 23.16
N GLU A 313 -4.60 31.70 24.02
CA GLU A 313 -5.32 32.30 25.15
C GLU A 313 -4.37 32.99 26.14
N GLN A 314 -3.23 32.38 26.46
CA GLN A 314 -2.19 32.97 27.28
C GLN A 314 -1.57 34.23 26.68
N VAL A 315 -1.34 34.26 25.35
CA VAL A 315 -0.82 35.42 24.64
C VAL A 315 -1.81 36.59 24.69
N ILE A 316 -3.11 36.33 24.55
CA ILE A 316 -4.15 37.34 24.66
C ILE A 316 -4.20 37.93 26.08
N GLU A 317 -4.10 37.09 27.11
CA GLU A 317 -4.11 37.53 28.53
C GLU A 317 -2.86 38.35 28.87
N ALA A 318 -1.67 37.93 28.44
CA ALA A 318 -0.44 38.69 28.62
C ALA A 318 -0.48 40.05 27.93
N GLY A 319 -1.04 40.14 26.74
CA GLY A 319 -1.21 41.39 26.02
C GLY A 319 -2.17 42.38 26.70
N LYS A 320 -3.20 41.85 27.35
CA LYS A 320 -4.12 42.66 28.15
C LYS A 320 -3.44 43.28 29.37
N LEU A 321 -2.65 42.48 30.10
CA LEU A 321 -1.86 42.97 31.24
C LEU A 321 -0.87 44.05 30.80
N ALA A 322 -0.20 43.87 29.67
CA ALA A 322 0.73 44.86 29.12
C ALA A 322 0.01 46.17 28.77
N SER A 323 -1.17 46.12 28.17
CA SER A 323 -1.98 47.32 27.84
C SER A 323 -2.45 48.06 29.10
N VAL A 324 -2.82 47.35 30.16
CA VAL A 324 -3.14 47.95 31.48
C VAL A 324 -1.90 48.62 32.10
N GLY A 325 -0.72 48.02 31.98
CA GLY A 325 0.54 48.59 32.48
C GLY A 325 0.91 49.89 31.79
N GLU A 326 0.71 49.98 30.46
CA GLU A 326 1.01 51.17 29.66
C GLU A 326 0.04 52.33 29.96
N LEU A 327 -1.21 52.03 30.27
CA LEU A 327 -2.22 53.01 30.67
C LEU A 327 -2.09 53.43 32.14
N ALA A 328 -1.46 52.62 32.98
CA ALA A 328 -1.41 52.85 34.42
C ALA A 328 -0.76 54.19 34.80
N ALA A 329 0.26 54.62 34.05
CA ALA A 329 0.90 55.92 34.27
C ALA A 329 -0.03 57.12 33.94
N GLY A 330 -0.80 57.04 32.83
CA GLY A 330 -1.76 58.04 32.45
C GLY A 330 -2.92 58.15 33.45
N ILE A 331 -3.44 56.98 33.87
CA ILE A 331 -4.55 56.91 34.83
C ILE A 331 -4.13 57.40 36.23
N ALA A 332 -2.91 57.12 36.67
CA ALA A 332 -2.39 57.64 37.92
C ALA A 332 -2.39 59.20 37.90
N HIS A 333 -1.99 59.81 36.78
CA HIS A 333 -2.07 61.23 36.59
C HIS A 333 -3.52 61.73 36.61
N GLU A 334 -4.45 61.01 35.97
CA GLU A 334 -5.87 61.41 35.90
C GLU A 334 -6.57 61.27 37.27
N ILE A 335 -6.15 60.34 38.13
CA ILE A 335 -6.67 60.23 39.50
C ILE A 335 -6.02 61.29 40.41
N ASN A 336 -4.72 61.53 40.27
CA ASN A 336 -4.02 62.50 41.12
C ASN A 336 -4.49 63.92 40.92
N ASN A 337 -4.88 64.31 39.69
CA ASN A 337 -5.39 65.66 39.40
C ASN A 337 -6.65 66.01 40.21
N PRO A 338 -7.78 65.27 40.14
CA PRO A 338 -8.96 65.58 40.96
C PRO A 338 -8.69 65.45 42.45
N VAL A 339 -7.78 64.54 42.87
CA VAL A 339 -7.35 64.44 44.28
C VAL A 339 -6.63 65.68 44.74
N ALA A 340 -5.70 66.24 43.91
CA ALA A 340 -5.02 67.47 44.21
C ALA A 340 -5.99 68.64 44.36
N ILE A 341 -6.97 68.77 43.45
CA ILE A 341 -8.00 69.81 43.54
C ILE A 341 -8.85 69.65 44.82
N MET A 342 -9.21 68.41 45.17
CA MET A 342 -9.97 68.17 46.43
C MET A 342 -9.16 68.56 47.68
N VAL A 343 -7.85 68.30 47.68
CA VAL A 343 -6.96 68.65 48.80
C VAL A 343 -6.80 70.19 48.88
N GLU A 344 -6.63 70.85 47.72
CA GLU A 344 -6.50 72.29 47.64
C GLU A 344 -7.78 73.02 48.10
N GLU A 345 -8.95 72.60 47.60
CA GLU A 345 -10.24 73.18 48.03
C GLU A 345 -10.57 72.89 49.51
N ALA A 346 -10.14 71.74 50.04
CA ALA A 346 -10.27 71.41 51.46
C ALA A 346 -9.33 72.29 52.33
N GLY A 347 -8.07 72.53 51.89
CA GLY A 347 -7.17 73.47 52.52
C GLY A 347 -7.71 74.90 52.56
N TRP A 348 -8.27 75.33 51.41
CA TRP A 348 -8.91 76.66 51.32
C TRP A 348 -10.06 76.82 52.32
N ILE A 349 -10.89 75.80 52.51
CA ILE A 349 -11.94 75.83 53.56
C ILE A 349 -11.34 75.93 54.96
N GLN A 350 -10.22 75.21 55.23
CA GLN A 350 -9.56 75.24 56.52
C GLN A 350 -8.93 76.63 56.82
N ASP A 351 -8.28 77.24 55.83
CA ASP A 351 -7.71 78.60 55.95
C ASP A 351 -8.82 79.62 56.23
N LEU A 352 -9.98 79.53 55.56
CA LEU A 352 -11.11 80.42 55.85
C LEU A 352 -11.70 80.26 57.23
N LEU A 353 -11.64 79.09 57.83
CA LEU A 353 -12.09 78.80 59.19
C LEU A 353 -11.08 79.25 60.26
N ASP A 354 -9.76 79.16 59.93
CA ASP A 354 -8.67 79.56 60.83
C ASP A 354 -8.49 81.06 60.94
N GLU A 355 -8.85 81.83 59.86
CA GLU A 355 -8.80 83.31 59.84
C GLU A 355 -9.91 84.00 60.64
N GLY A 356 -10.82 83.22 61.25
CA GLY A 356 -11.81 83.71 62.22
C GLY A 356 -12.87 84.66 61.60
N LEU A 357 -13.02 84.65 60.32
CA LEU A 357 -14.07 85.36 59.56
C LEU A 357 -15.44 84.72 59.83
N GLU A 358 -16.45 85.52 60.17
CA GLU A 358 -17.80 85.01 60.45
C GLU A 358 -18.34 84.23 59.24
N VAL A 359 -18.86 83.01 59.51
CA VAL A 359 -19.31 82.03 58.47
C VAL A 359 -20.34 82.58 57.51
N ASP A 360 -21.04 83.66 57.81
CA ASP A 360 -22.11 84.29 56.98
C ASP A 360 -21.57 84.99 55.71
N ASP A 361 -20.42 85.66 55.74
CA ASP A 361 -19.88 86.39 54.57
C ASP A 361 -19.17 85.41 53.60
N ASN A 362 -18.66 84.28 54.08
CA ASN A 362 -17.92 83.34 53.23
C ASN A 362 -18.75 82.09 52.88
N HIS A 363 -20.01 82.02 53.21
CA HIS A 363 -20.88 80.85 52.99
C HIS A 363 -20.92 80.36 51.53
N ARG A 364 -20.87 81.32 50.54
CA ARG A 364 -20.83 80.98 49.10
C ARG A 364 -19.52 80.32 48.70
N GLU A 365 -18.40 80.76 49.22
CA GLU A 365 -17.08 80.25 48.91
C GLU A 365 -16.90 78.84 49.45
N VAL A 366 -17.28 78.56 50.69
CA VAL A 366 -17.30 77.25 51.34
C VAL A 366 -18.21 76.28 50.58
N GLN A 367 -19.42 76.77 50.15
CA GLN A 367 -20.35 75.93 49.42
C GLN A 367 -19.86 75.59 48.01
N ARG A 368 -19.14 76.56 47.34
CA ARG A 368 -18.43 76.31 46.08
C ARG A 368 -17.34 75.26 46.23
N ALA A 369 -16.47 75.41 47.20
CA ALA A 369 -15.38 74.45 47.49
C ALA A 369 -15.87 73.06 47.81
N LEU A 370 -16.93 72.89 48.66
CA LEU A 370 -17.56 71.62 48.92
C LEU A 370 -18.21 70.98 47.68
N THR A 371 -18.80 71.83 46.84
CA THR A 371 -19.38 71.33 45.58
C THR A 371 -18.29 70.84 44.63
N GLN A 372 -17.16 71.54 44.58
CA GLN A 372 -15.99 71.18 43.80
C GLN A 372 -15.38 69.83 44.30
N ILE A 373 -15.18 69.67 45.61
CA ILE A 373 -14.70 68.43 46.23
C ILE A 373 -15.61 67.24 45.85
N ARG A 374 -16.94 67.41 46.00
CA ARG A 374 -17.90 66.39 45.63
C ARG A 374 -17.84 66.01 44.15
N THR A 375 -17.72 66.99 43.26
CA THR A 375 -17.61 66.81 41.83
C THR A 375 -16.34 66.07 41.45
N GLN A 376 -15.20 66.42 42.03
CA GLN A 376 -13.93 65.75 41.77
C GLN A 376 -13.90 64.34 42.36
N GLY A 377 -14.54 64.12 43.53
CA GLY A 377 -14.69 62.78 44.12
C GLY A 377 -15.54 61.82 43.24
N SER A 378 -16.63 62.37 42.64
CA SER A 378 -17.41 61.58 41.65
C SER A 378 -16.57 61.25 40.44
N ARG A 379 -15.78 62.22 39.95
CA ARG A 379 -14.87 61.99 38.79
C ARG A 379 -13.82 60.92 39.08
N CYS A 380 -13.18 60.89 40.26
CA CYS A 380 -12.28 59.81 40.67
C CYS A 380 -12.98 58.45 40.67
N LYS A 381 -14.22 58.40 41.21
CA LYS A 381 -15.02 57.18 41.24
C LYS A 381 -15.29 56.66 39.81
N ASP A 382 -15.63 57.52 38.85
CA ASP A 382 -15.91 57.18 37.48
C ASP A 382 -14.66 56.65 36.75
N ILE A 383 -13.48 57.27 36.97
CA ILE A 383 -12.20 56.82 36.43
C ILE A 383 -11.84 55.42 36.94
N THR A 384 -11.92 55.22 38.28
CA THR A 384 -11.60 53.93 38.89
C THR A 384 -12.57 52.86 38.47
N HIS A 385 -13.88 53.18 38.28
CA HIS A 385 -14.87 52.22 37.82
C HIS A 385 -14.61 51.80 36.35
N LYS A 386 -14.25 52.72 35.47
CA LYS A 386 -13.86 52.45 34.07
C LYS A 386 -12.61 51.59 34.01
N LEU A 387 -11.58 51.85 34.84
CA LEU A 387 -10.37 51.00 34.92
C LEU A 387 -10.67 49.58 35.40
N LEU A 388 -11.49 49.43 36.45
CA LEU A 388 -11.88 48.12 36.98
C LEU A 388 -12.71 47.31 35.98
N SER A 389 -13.54 47.95 35.17
CA SER A 389 -14.30 47.25 34.14
C SER A 389 -13.38 46.70 33.03
N PHE A 390 -12.30 47.42 32.70
CA PHE A 390 -11.30 47.00 31.73
C PHE A 390 -10.36 45.89 32.29
N ALA A 391 -9.98 45.96 33.61
CA ALA A 391 -9.12 45.00 34.27
C ALA A 391 -9.85 43.68 34.65
N ARG A 392 -11.18 43.64 34.61
CA ARG A 392 -11.94 42.44 34.92
C ARG A 392 -11.63 41.33 33.90
N LYS A 393 -11.61 40.07 34.43
CA LYS A 393 -11.42 38.84 33.64
C LYS A 393 -12.28 38.89 32.40
N ILE A 394 -11.72 38.59 31.23
CA ILE A 394 -12.46 38.57 29.97
C ILE A 394 -13.68 37.68 30.16
N ASP A 395 -14.87 38.26 30.04
CA ASP A 395 -16.08 37.48 29.89
C ASP A 395 -16.13 37.06 28.39
N PRO A 396 -15.82 35.82 28.03
CA PRO A 396 -15.80 35.39 26.63
C PRO A 396 -17.21 35.26 26.08
N THR A 397 -18.23 35.57 26.87
CA THR A 397 -19.62 35.42 26.50
C THR A 397 -19.95 36.38 25.35
N VAL A 398 -20.27 35.81 24.21
CA VAL A 398 -20.72 36.54 23.04
C VAL A 398 -22.11 37.12 23.33
N LYS A 399 -22.25 38.45 23.21
CA LYS A 399 -23.49 39.19 23.41
C LYS A 399 -23.78 40.04 22.18
N ARG A 400 -24.98 40.54 22.06
CA ARG A 400 -25.30 41.58 21.11
C ARG A 400 -24.76 42.93 21.61
N VAL A 401 -23.90 43.57 20.81
CA VAL A 401 -23.20 44.79 21.17
C VAL A 401 -23.53 45.89 20.20
N ASN A 402 -23.96 47.03 20.73
CA ASN A 402 -24.09 48.29 20.00
C ASN A 402 -22.68 48.91 19.86
N LEU A 403 -22.11 48.84 18.65
CA LEU A 403 -20.79 49.38 18.39
C LEU A 403 -20.68 50.89 18.56
N ASN A 404 -21.74 51.65 18.26
CA ASN A 404 -21.72 53.12 18.39
C ASN A 404 -21.59 53.55 19.85
N GLU A 405 -22.34 52.93 20.75
CA GLU A 405 -22.22 53.18 22.21
C GLU A 405 -20.84 52.83 22.72
N LEU A 406 -20.30 51.68 22.30
CA LEU A 406 -18.98 51.22 22.74
C LEU A 406 -17.87 52.14 22.22
N ILE A 407 -17.95 52.64 20.97
CA ILE A 407 -16.99 53.57 20.41
C ILE A 407 -17.03 54.91 21.16
N GLN A 408 -18.22 55.42 21.49
CA GLN A 408 -18.37 56.67 22.27
C GLN A 408 -17.75 56.52 23.66
N GLU A 409 -17.98 55.38 24.32
CA GLU A 409 -17.37 55.07 25.62
C GLU A 409 -15.84 55.05 25.55
N MET A 410 -15.27 54.36 24.55
CA MET A 410 -13.81 54.27 24.37
C MET A 410 -13.18 55.60 23.96
N ALA A 411 -13.83 56.38 23.10
CA ALA A 411 -13.38 57.71 22.71
C ALA A 411 -13.35 58.68 23.92
N ALA A 412 -14.40 58.65 24.74
CA ALA A 412 -14.47 59.46 25.96
C ALA A 412 -13.39 59.05 26.99
N LEU A 413 -13.07 57.77 27.10
CA LEU A 413 -12.00 57.28 27.95
C LEU A 413 -10.62 57.80 27.53
N CYS A 414 -10.37 57.94 26.22
CA CYS A 414 -9.10 58.39 25.66
C CYS A 414 -9.01 59.91 25.46
N GLU A 415 -10.09 60.65 25.69
CA GLU A 415 -10.17 62.09 25.38
C GLU A 415 -9.12 62.93 26.09
N GLN A 416 -8.83 62.65 27.37
CA GLN A 416 -7.85 63.38 28.12
C GLN A 416 -6.42 63.13 27.64
N ARG A 417 -6.10 61.87 27.32
CA ARG A 417 -4.81 61.52 26.72
C ARG A 417 -4.62 62.18 25.37
N ALA A 418 -5.69 62.17 24.52
CA ALA A 418 -5.66 62.86 23.25
C ALA A 418 -5.42 64.37 23.36
N LYS A 419 -6.03 65.04 24.37
CA LYS A 419 -5.80 66.44 24.65
C LYS A 419 -4.35 66.74 25.04
N PHE A 420 -3.72 65.88 25.87
CA PHE A 420 -2.31 66.03 26.23
C PHE A 420 -1.39 65.86 25.01
N ALA A 421 -1.74 65.03 24.06
CA ALA A 421 -1.03 64.81 22.79
C ALA A 421 -1.39 65.81 21.71
N ASN A 422 -2.20 66.86 21.99
CA ASN A 422 -2.77 67.80 21.01
C ASN A 422 -3.56 67.12 19.87
N VAL A 423 -4.19 65.95 20.16
CA VAL A 423 -4.99 65.20 19.22
C VAL A 423 -6.47 65.51 19.43
N ARG A 424 -7.22 65.84 18.36
CA ARG A 424 -8.67 65.94 18.36
C ARG A 424 -9.29 64.62 17.94
N ILE A 425 -10.23 64.09 18.75
CA ILE A 425 -11.01 62.88 18.39
C ILE A 425 -12.35 63.37 17.83
N GLU A 426 -12.66 62.95 16.59
CA GLU A 426 -13.95 63.16 15.95
C GLU A 426 -14.62 61.84 15.68
N THR A 427 -15.95 61.75 15.86
CA THR A 427 -16.73 60.51 15.63
C THR A 427 -17.87 60.82 14.66
N SER A 428 -17.92 60.07 13.56
CA SER A 428 -18.98 60.13 12.55
C SER A 428 -19.69 58.76 12.52
N LEU A 429 -20.63 58.58 13.43
CA LEU A 429 -21.31 57.32 13.66
C LEU A 429 -22.65 57.26 12.92
N ALA A 430 -22.85 56.26 12.07
CA ALA A 430 -24.11 56.09 11.33
C ALA A 430 -25.26 55.67 12.26
N ASP A 431 -26.43 56.28 12.14
CA ASP A 431 -27.55 56.09 13.06
C ASP A 431 -28.17 54.69 13.08
N ASN A 432 -28.04 53.89 12.00
CA ASN A 432 -28.71 52.59 11.83
C ASN A 432 -27.74 51.46 11.51
N ILE A 433 -26.70 51.28 12.31
CA ILE A 433 -25.86 50.09 12.20
C ILE A 433 -26.46 48.91 13.00
N PRO A 434 -26.42 47.66 12.48
CA PRO A 434 -26.88 46.51 13.24
C PRO A 434 -25.92 46.21 14.42
N GLU A 435 -26.44 45.58 15.47
CA GLU A 435 -25.61 45.05 16.54
C GLU A 435 -24.69 43.94 16.00
N VAL A 436 -23.55 43.78 16.63
CA VAL A 436 -22.59 42.71 16.34
C VAL A 436 -22.62 41.64 17.44
N ALA A 437 -22.44 40.37 17.09
CA ALA A 437 -22.31 39.27 18.04
C ALA A 437 -20.85 39.15 18.46
N ALA A 438 -20.52 39.69 19.63
CA ALA A 438 -19.12 39.74 20.10
C ALA A 438 -19.03 39.76 21.63
N SER A 439 -17.85 39.53 22.18
CA SER A 439 -17.55 39.82 23.59
C SER A 439 -17.32 41.36 23.71
N PRO A 440 -18.09 42.04 24.56
CA PRO A 440 -17.88 43.49 24.77
C PRO A 440 -16.44 43.82 25.20
N SER A 441 -15.85 43.01 26.06
CA SER A 441 -14.49 43.21 26.58
C SER A 441 -13.42 43.04 25.49
N GLU A 442 -13.59 42.07 24.56
CA GLU A 442 -12.70 41.91 23.42
C GLU A 442 -12.78 43.07 22.43
N LEU A 443 -13.99 43.58 22.17
CA LEU A 443 -14.18 44.78 21.32
C LEU A 443 -13.61 46.03 21.97
N GLN A 444 -13.79 46.23 23.29
CA GLN A 444 -13.16 47.32 24.03
C GLN A 444 -11.64 47.31 23.84
N GLN A 445 -11.02 46.11 23.98
CA GLN A 445 -9.59 45.96 23.77
C GLN A 445 -9.15 46.34 22.35
N VAL A 446 -9.89 45.91 21.32
CA VAL A 446 -9.61 46.24 19.92
C VAL A 446 -9.64 47.76 19.72
N LEU A 447 -10.71 48.43 20.18
CA LEU A 447 -10.89 49.88 20.02
C LEU A 447 -9.82 50.66 20.78
N LEU A 448 -9.56 50.31 22.04
CA LEU A 448 -8.55 50.99 22.84
C LEU A 448 -7.15 50.87 22.26
N ASN A 449 -6.76 49.71 21.80
CA ASN A 449 -5.45 49.52 21.19
C ASN A 449 -5.29 50.35 19.90
N LEU A 450 -6.32 50.42 19.06
CA LEU A 450 -6.28 51.23 17.83
C LEU A 450 -6.27 52.74 18.11
N ILE A 451 -7.11 53.20 19.04
CA ILE A 451 -7.15 54.62 19.46
C ILE A 451 -5.81 55.04 20.06
N ASN A 452 -5.25 54.23 20.97
CA ASN A 452 -3.95 54.53 21.55
C ASN A 452 -2.82 54.53 20.53
N ASN A 453 -2.81 53.57 19.59
CA ASN A 453 -1.82 53.55 18.51
C ASN A 453 -1.89 54.80 17.62
N ALA A 454 -3.12 55.27 17.34
CA ALA A 454 -3.34 56.51 16.57
C ALA A 454 -2.83 57.74 17.32
N ILE A 455 -3.12 57.88 18.63
CA ILE A 455 -2.62 58.99 19.46
C ILE A 455 -1.07 58.96 19.51
N ASP A 456 -0.46 57.79 19.74
CA ASP A 456 1.01 57.67 19.76
C ASP A 456 1.66 58.03 18.41
N ALA A 457 1.00 57.71 17.28
CA ALA A 457 1.51 58.05 15.94
C ALA A 457 1.48 59.53 15.63
N MET A 458 0.71 60.30 16.40
CA MET A 458 0.54 61.75 16.25
C MET A 458 1.37 62.57 17.28
N GLU A 459 2.00 61.92 18.28
CA GLU A 459 2.93 62.61 19.19
C GLU A 459 4.28 62.96 18.52
N PRO A 460 4.88 64.14 18.76
CA PRO A 460 4.38 65.26 19.54
C PRO A 460 3.64 66.33 18.74
N GLY A 461 3.40 66.11 17.44
CA GLY A 461 2.87 67.13 16.49
C GLY A 461 1.39 67.42 16.64
N GLY A 462 0.62 66.57 17.31
CA GLY A 462 -0.83 66.61 17.35
C GLY A 462 -1.47 66.14 16.04
N GLY A 463 -2.81 66.21 15.93
CA GLY A 463 -3.50 65.79 14.75
C GLY A 463 -5.01 65.51 14.94
N LEU A 464 -5.60 64.84 13.96
CA LEU A 464 -7.00 64.42 13.97
C LEU A 464 -7.12 62.92 13.95
N LEU A 465 -7.87 62.37 14.91
CA LEU A 465 -8.32 60.99 14.93
C LEU A 465 -9.82 60.95 14.58
N ASP A 466 -10.14 60.38 13.42
CA ASP A 466 -11.52 60.27 12.95
C ASP A 466 -11.98 58.80 13.04
N ILE A 467 -13.14 58.57 13.69
CA ILE A 467 -13.73 57.25 13.88
C ILE A 467 -15.09 57.23 13.18
N ILE A 468 -15.19 56.44 12.13
CA ILE A 468 -16.39 56.37 11.29
C ILE A 468 -17.00 54.99 11.37
N THR A 469 -18.31 54.91 11.60
CA THR A 469 -19.07 53.66 11.42
C THR A 469 -19.99 53.74 10.21
N ARG A 470 -20.15 52.63 9.53
CA ARG A 470 -21.08 52.49 8.42
C ARG A 470 -21.59 51.06 8.31
N ARG A 471 -22.78 50.92 7.74
CA ARG A 471 -23.32 49.61 7.35
C ARG A 471 -22.86 49.26 5.94
N ASP A 472 -22.37 48.02 5.77
CA ASP A 472 -21.98 47.45 4.48
C ASP A 472 -22.71 46.10 4.31
N SER A 473 -23.89 46.15 3.69
CA SER A 473 -24.79 45.02 3.48
C SER A 473 -25.07 44.26 4.80
N VAL A 474 -24.33 43.20 5.06
CA VAL A 474 -24.48 42.31 6.23
C VAL A 474 -23.36 42.51 7.27
N HIS A 475 -22.45 43.47 7.05
CA HIS A 475 -21.36 43.77 7.96
C HIS A 475 -21.48 45.18 8.53
N VAL A 476 -20.93 45.36 9.72
CA VAL A 476 -20.65 46.67 10.29
C VAL A 476 -19.18 46.99 10.04
N VAL A 477 -18.92 48.12 9.47
CA VAL A 477 -17.56 48.59 9.16
C VAL A 477 -17.21 49.75 10.10
N VAL A 478 -16.10 49.61 10.83
CA VAL A 478 -15.49 50.65 11.64
C VAL A 478 -14.19 51.08 10.98
N SER A 479 -14.04 52.35 10.70
CA SER A 479 -12.81 52.97 10.17
C SER A 479 -12.22 53.89 11.22
N ILE A 480 -10.96 53.67 11.59
CA ILE A 480 -10.21 54.51 12.55
C ILE A 480 -9.04 55.11 11.78
N SER A 481 -9.07 56.42 11.58
CA SER A 481 -8.13 57.18 10.75
C SER A 481 -7.36 58.16 11.57
N ASP A 482 -6.05 58.19 11.52
CA ASP A 482 -5.15 59.15 12.11
C ASP A 482 -4.40 59.96 11.04
N THR A 483 -3.96 61.17 11.40
CA THR A 483 -3.12 62.04 10.57
C THR A 483 -1.64 61.99 11.01
N GLY A 484 -1.21 60.90 11.60
CA GLY A 484 0.13 60.73 12.16
C GLY A 484 1.23 60.43 11.14
N CYS A 485 2.37 59.96 11.61
CA CYS A 485 3.57 59.67 10.80
C CYS A 485 3.38 58.58 9.74
N GLY A 486 2.31 57.78 9.84
CA GLY A 486 2.03 56.67 8.92
C GLY A 486 2.98 55.48 9.07
N ILE A 487 2.77 54.45 8.22
CA ILE A 487 3.51 53.19 8.24
C ILE A 487 4.22 52.99 6.90
N PRO A 488 5.54 52.76 6.89
CA PRO A 488 6.28 52.43 5.66
C PRO A 488 5.73 51.18 4.99
N LYS A 489 5.66 51.20 3.64
CA LYS A 489 5.15 50.06 2.85
C LYS A 489 5.83 48.73 3.17
N ALA A 490 7.14 48.74 3.47
CA ALA A 490 7.91 47.57 3.82
C ALA A 490 7.42 46.88 5.12
N ASN A 491 6.76 47.62 6.01
CA ASN A 491 6.30 47.15 7.31
C ASN A 491 4.83 46.69 7.30
N LEU A 492 4.04 47.10 6.31
CA LEU A 492 2.59 46.81 6.26
C LEU A 492 2.25 45.30 6.32
N SER A 493 3.09 44.45 5.73
CA SER A 493 2.89 43.01 5.77
C SER A 493 3.23 42.37 7.12
N ARG A 494 3.94 43.08 8.01
CA ARG A 494 4.47 42.57 9.26
C ARG A 494 3.85 43.20 10.51
N ILE A 495 3.02 44.24 10.36
CA ILE A 495 2.45 44.97 11.52
C ILE A 495 1.57 44.06 12.41
N PHE A 496 1.05 42.95 11.87
CA PHE A 496 0.25 41.98 12.60
C PHE A 496 1.09 40.81 13.15
N ASP A 497 2.40 40.78 12.85
CA ASP A 497 3.30 39.76 13.40
C ASP A 497 3.50 40.02 14.90
N PRO A 498 3.41 39.00 15.78
CA PRO A 498 3.69 39.15 17.19
C PRO A 498 5.10 39.71 17.42
N PHE A 499 5.21 40.62 18.43
CA PHE A 499 6.45 41.30 18.81
C PHE A 499 7.03 42.27 17.77
N PHE A 500 6.38 42.48 16.65
CA PHE A 500 6.80 43.50 15.67
C PHE A 500 6.47 44.89 16.16
N THR A 501 7.45 45.77 16.31
CA THR A 501 7.29 47.18 16.70
C THR A 501 8.33 48.05 16.04
N THR A 502 7.94 49.28 15.69
CA THR A 502 8.82 50.35 15.21
C THR A 502 9.15 51.34 16.32
N LYS A 503 8.54 51.23 17.51
CA LYS A 503 8.78 52.08 18.67
C LYS A 503 10.12 51.72 19.36
N PRO A 504 10.80 52.67 19.99
CA PRO A 504 12.04 52.40 20.77
C PRO A 504 11.85 51.34 21.83
N VAL A 505 12.94 50.67 22.17
CA VAL A 505 12.95 49.62 23.20
C VAL A 505 12.34 50.17 24.50
N GLY A 506 11.32 49.48 25.01
CA GLY A 506 10.59 49.84 26.23
C GLY A 506 9.36 50.75 26.04
N LYS A 507 9.11 51.21 24.81
CA LYS A 507 7.91 52.02 24.48
C LYS A 507 6.87 51.32 23.60
N GLY A 508 7.09 50.06 23.25
CA GLY A 508 6.12 49.24 22.50
C GLY A 508 6.35 47.79 22.69
N THR A 509 5.31 47.01 23.02
CA THR A 509 5.36 45.56 23.20
C THR A 509 5.33 44.77 21.90
N GLY A 510 4.93 45.39 20.81
CA GLY A 510 4.70 44.71 19.52
C GLY A 510 3.55 43.69 19.52
N LEU A 511 2.77 43.64 20.59
CA LEU A 511 1.67 42.66 20.73
C LEU A 511 0.29 43.23 20.39
N GLY A 512 0.12 44.55 20.43
CA GLY A 512 -1.20 45.19 20.29
C GLY A 512 -1.92 44.84 18.99
N LEU A 513 -1.26 44.98 17.85
CA LEU A 513 -1.88 44.71 16.54
C LEU A 513 -2.09 43.22 16.26
N SER A 514 -1.20 42.35 16.72
CA SER A 514 -1.38 40.90 16.58
C SER A 514 -2.57 40.37 17.41
N ILE A 515 -2.77 40.93 18.61
CA ILE A 515 -3.94 40.65 19.45
C ILE A 515 -5.23 41.08 18.77
N ILE A 516 -5.26 42.32 18.22
CA ILE A 516 -6.41 42.84 17.46
C ILE A 516 -6.75 41.90 16.32
N TYR A 517 -5.77 41.48 15.55
CA TYR A 517 -5.93 40.56 14.43
C TYR A 517 -6.56 39.23 14.87
N GLY A 518 -6.05 38.64 15.95
CA GLY A 518 -6.59 37.43 16.54
C GLY A 518 -8.04 37.58 17.03
N ILE A 519 -8.35 38.67 17.72
CA ILE A 519 -9.70 38.95 18.25
C ILE A 519 -10.70 39.15 17.12
N VAL A 520 -10.36 39.97 16.12
CA VAL A 520 -11.24 40.25 14.98
C VAL A 520 -11.51 38.97 14.17
N ASN A 521 -10.49 38.15 13.89
CA ASN A 521 -10.68 36.91 13.19
C ASN A 521 -11.53 35.89 13.99
N LYS A 522 -11.35 35.80 15.32
CA LYS A 522 -12.16 34.96 16.21
C LYS A 522 -13.65 35.33 16.14
N MET A 523 -13.96 36.61 15.91
CA MET A 523 -15.33 37.13 15.74
C MET A 523 -15.86 36.89 14.31
N GLY A 524 -15.11 36.26 13.42
CA GLY A 524 -15.47 36.07 12.02
C GLY A 524 -15.38 37.36 11.19
N GLY A 525 -14.67 38.35 11.70
CA GLY A 525 -14.45 39.66 11.04
C GLY A 525 -13.13 39.70 10.27
N GLU A 526 -12.90 40.85 9.63
CA GLU A 526 -11.67 41.13 8.87
C GLU A 526 -11.10 42.49 9.31
N ILE A 527 -9.80 42.60 9.48
CA ILE A 527 -9.10 43.85 9.69
C ILE A 527 -8.14 44.13 8.53
N SER A 528 -8.17 45.34 8.02
CA SER A 528 -7.27 45.80 6.97
C SER A 528 -6.70 47.17 7.31
N VAL A 529 -5.56 47.54 6.70
CA VAL A 529 -4.83 48.78 6.95
C VAL A 529 -4.49 49.45 5.63
N LYS A 530 -4.64 50.80 5.60
CA LYS A 530 -4.15 51.67 4.52
C LYS A 530 -3.32 52.77 5.17
N SER A 531 -2.06 52.89 4.79
CA SER A 531 -1.15 53.88 5.36
C SER A 531 -0.14 54.38 4.34
N ALA A 532 0.25 55.62 4.45
CA ALA A 532 1.36 56.21 3.71
C ALA A 532 2.17 57.11 4.65
N LEU A 533 3.49 57.13 4.49
CA LEU A 533 4.40 57.89 5.31
C LEU A 533 3.98 59.37 5.30
N ASP A 534 3.96 60.01 6.46
CA ASP A 534 3.57 61.39 6.69
C ASP A 534 2.15 61.79 6.22
N ARG A 535 1.30 60.79 5.98
CA ARG A 535 -0.11 61.00 5.61
C ARG A 535 -1.11 60.31 6.54
N GLY A 536 -0.59 59.61 7.57
CA GLY A 536 -1.40 58.93 8.55
C GLY A 536 -1.75 57.47 8.18
N THR A 537 -2.59 56.87 9.00
CA THR A 537 -3.02 55.46 8.89
C THR A 537 -4.53 55.33 9.02
N VAL A 538 -5.12 54.41 8.25
CA VAL A 538 -6.53 54.04 8.35
C VAL A 538 -6.62 52.55 8.60
N PHE A 539 -7.11 52.16 9.78
CA PHE A 539 -7.51 50.79 10.08
C PHE A 539 -9.00 50.63 9.77
N ILE A 540 -9.34 49.57 9.08
CA ILE A 540 -10.70 49.23 8.70
C ILE A 540 -11.04 47.87 9.24
N ILE A 541 -12.03 47.77 10.13
CA ILE A 541 -12.54 46.55 10.72
C ILE A 541 -13.91 46.28 10.12
N ARG A 542 -14.13 45.04 9.66
CA ARG A 542 -15.42 44.54 9.19
C ARG A 542 -15.88 43.43 10.13
N LEU A 543 -17.04 43.60 10.73
CA LEU A 543 -17.63 42.62 11.65
C LEU A 543 -18.98 42.14 11.10
N PRO A 544 -19.27 40.81 11.19
CA PRO A 544 -20.59 40.31 10.80
C PRO A 544 -21.67 40.84 11.74
N SER A 545 -22.86 41.18 11.20
CA SER A 545 -24.00 41.53 12.04
C SER A 545 -24.47 40.37 12.87
N ALA A 546 -25.09 40.65 14.03
CA ALA A 546 -25.62 39.62 14.92
C ALA A 546 -26.72 38.74 14.25
N GLU A 547 -27.36 39.25 13.21
CA GLU A 547 -28.35 38.54 12.42
C GLU A 547 -27.72 37.39 11.60
N MET A 548 -26.45 37.50 11.18
CA MET A 548 -25.71 36.43 10.47
C MET A 548 -25.14 35.39 11.39
N SER A 549 -24.86 35.70 12.64
CA SER A 549 -24.15 34.80 13.59
C SER A 549 -25.07 33.77 14.23
N GLY A 550 -26.29 33.58 13.78
CA GLY A 550 -27.22 32.55 14.27
C GLY A 550 -27.74 32.71 15.70
N LEU A 551 -27.43 33.83 16.37
CA LEU A 551 -27.99 34.19 17.67
C LEU A 551 -29.45 34.70 17.59
N GLY A 552 -30.10 34.50 16.43
CA GLY A 552 -31.44 35.02 16.10
C GLY A 552 -32.61 34.16 16.57
N THR A 553 -32.45 32.99 17.18
CA THR A 553 -33.62 32.13 17.56
C THR A 553 -33.33 31.28 18.81
N ALA A 554 -33.05 31.93 19.93
CA ALA A 554 -33.12 31.26 21.24
C ALA A 554 -33.64 32.22 22.32
N ALA A 555 -34.85 32.72 22.10
CA ALA A 555 -35.66 33.33 23.17
C ALA A 555 -37.10 33.04 22.83
N THR A 556 -37.66 32.02 23.38
CA THR A 556 -39.04 31.62 23.71
C THR A 556 -39.23 30.13 23.42
N LEU A 557 -38.73 29.31 24.32
CA LEU A 557 -39.41 28.06 24.68
C LEU A 557 -39.74 28.22 26.16
N GLU A 558 -40.95 28.69 26.40
CA GLU A 558 -41.63 28.61 27.66
C GLU A 558 -41.68 27.14 28.12
N ASP A 559 -41.37 26.95 29.35
CA ASP A 559 -41.52 25.76 30.17
C ASP A 559 -43.02 25.34 30.18
N PRO A 560 -43.41 24.17 29.72
CA PRO A 560 -44.71 23.62 30.03
C PRO A 560 -44.60 22.87 31.36
N GLY A 561 -45.21 23.51 32.35
CA GLY A 561 -45.40 23.15 33.71
C GLY A 561 -45.68 21.69 33.97
N HIS A 562 -45.27 21.30 35.15
CA HIS A 562 -45.78 20.19 35.94
C HIS A 562 -47.31 20.08 35.89
N ALA A 563 -47.79 18.93 35.48
CA ALA A 563 -49.08 18.41 35.98
C ALA A 563 -49.04 16.87 35.90
N SER A 564 -49.18 16.33 37.13
CA SER A 564 -49.55 14.97 37.56
C SER A 564 -48.62 13.81 37.20
#